data_fe3fff2d3117b2fffb8951c1e47b7084
#
_entry.id   fe3fff2d3117b2fffb8951c1e47b7084
#
_cell.length_a   1.000
_cell.length_b   1.000
_cell.length_c   1.000
_cell.angle_alpha   90.00
_cell.angle_beta   90.00
_cell.angle_gamma   90.00
#
_symmetry.space_group_name_H-M   'P 1'
#
loop_
_entity.id
_entity.type
_entity.pdbx_description
1 polymer ?
#
loop_
_entity_poly.entity_id
_entity_poly.type
_entity_poly.pdbx_seq_one_letter_code
_entity_poly.pdbx_strand_id
1 'polypeptide(L)'
;MVFSCNSMEDLEQNWRKLSLSEREGPGCSLTKDDGVQAFSIAAKFFTKRALSIDVIAKTFTPLWRSRNGFKIKSLGDHKVLFTFDDKNDVDRILMSEPWSFDKHLVAMERYEKETPLHELKFEKTSLWVQIHGIPLRYMTVAVVEKICEVISDVLHLKDPKDADGGSVLRLKISIDMSLPLCRGWLVTLENDKQVWVSFKYERLPNLCYWCGHLTHVDKDCAIWIESEGTLRTDERQFGPSLRAPAFVLSRKDVIMVPGFYTDKKKAGPSNPSHKAMA
;
A
#
# COMPACT_ATOMS: atom_id res chain seq x y z
N MET A 1 -27.89 12.41 31.72
CA MET A 1 -27.87 10.96 31.96
C MET A 1 -26.56 10.44 31.38
N VAL A 2 -25.66 10.03 32.24
CA VAL A 2 -24.33 9.54 31.86
C VAL A 2 -24.50 8.05 31.59
N PHE A 3 -24.34 7.60 30.32
CA PHE A 3 -24.21 6.19 30.01
C PHE A 3 -22.85 5.71 30.46
N SER A 4 -22.83 4.94 31.54
CA SER A 4 -21.63 4.22 32.00
C SER A 4 -21.23 3.20 30.95
N CYS A 5 -19.97 3.24 30.54
CA CYS A 5 -19.33 2.22 29.73
C CYS A 5 -19.27 0.93 30.57
N ASN A 6 -20.13 -0.03 30.26
CA ASN A 6 -20.07 -1.35 30.88
C ASN A 6 -18.74 -2.00 30.48
N SER A 7 -17.96 -2.41 31.47
CA SER A 7 -16.69 -3.13 31.23
C SER A 7 -16.98 -4.52 30.62
N MET A 8 -15.99 -5.10 29.96
CA MET A 8 -16.07 -6.48 29.44
C MET A 8 -16.46 -7.49 30.54
N GLU A 9 -16.06 -7.23 31.78
CA GLU A 9 -16.40 -8.03 32.94
C GLU A 9 -17.89 -8.00 33.28
N ASP A 10 -18.56 -6.86 33.12
CA ASP A 10 -20.02 -6.75 33.31
C ASP A 10 -20.79 -7.53 32.23
N LEU A 11 -20.26 -7.57 31.00
CA LEU A 11 -20.81 -8.38 29.92
C LEU A 11 -20.68 -9.87 30.24
N GLU A 12 -19.50 -10.33 30.67
CA GLU A 12 -19.28 -11.73 31.06
C GLU A 12 -20.17 -12.15 32.24
N GLN A 13 -20.33 -11.30 33.25
CA GLN A 13 -21.23 -11.60 34.38
C GLN A 13 -22.71 -11.66 33.96
N ASN A 14 -23.12 -10.80 33.01
CA ASN A 14 -24.49 -10.84 32.50
C ASN A 14 -24.74 -12.09 31.64
N TRP A 15 -23.74 -12.54 30.85
CA TRP A 15 -23.84 -13.79 30.11
C TRP A 15 -24.01 -15.02 31.03
N ARG A 16 -23.32 -15.05 32.17
CA ARG A 16 -23.40 -16.15 33.15
C ARG A 16 -24.77 -16.19 33.86
N LYS A 17 -25.55 -15.09 33.84
CA LYS A 17 -26.89 -15.03 34.41
C LYS A 17 -28.01 -15.42 33.44
N LEU A 18 -27.70 -15.57 32.15
CA LEU A 18 -28.66 -16.08 31.16
C LEU A 18 -28.95 -17.55 31.46
N SER A 19 -30.21 -17.86 31.72
CA SER A 19 -30.65 -19.26 31.82
C SER A 19 -30.66 -19.85 30.42
N LEU A 20 -29.68 -20.72 30.13
CA LEU A 20 -29.66 -21.48 28.89
C LEU A 20 -30.73 -22.55 28.92
N SER A 21 -31.45 -22.74 27.82
CA SER A 21 -32.35 -23.89 27.67
C SER A 21 -31.54 -25.18 27.56
N GLU A 22 -32.14 -26.33 27.81
CA GLU A 22 -31.47 -27.65 27.64
C GLU A 22 -30.89 -27.86 26.23
N ARG A 23 -31.40 -27.10 25.22
CA ARG A 23 -30.89 -27.12 23.85
C ARG A 23 -29.66 -26.23 23.62
N GLU A 24 -29.43 -25.28 24.53
CA GLU A 24 -28.28 -24.34 24.51
C GLU A 24 -27.17 -24.83 25.44
N GLY A 25 -27.13 -26.12 25.78
CA GLY A 25 -26.26 -26.78 26.73
C GLY A 25 -24.78 -26.37 26.71
N PRO A 26 -23.90 -27.00 27.48
CA PRO A 26 -22.51 -26.62 27.60
C PRO A 26 -21.86 -26.62 26.22
N GLY A 27 -21.23 -25.48 25.87
CA GLY A 27 -20.63 -25.24 24.57
C GLY A 27 -19.76 -26.40 24.08
N CYS A 28 -19.65 -26.61 22.78
CA CYS A 28 -18.76 -27.58 22.20
C CYS A 28 -17.36 -27.00 22.01
N SER A 29 -16.33 -27.82 22.26
CA SER A 29 -14.94 -27.49 21.93
C SER A 29 -14.70 -27.79 20.46
N LEU A 30 -14.32 -26.75 19.69
CA LEU A 30 -13.87 -26.92 18.30
C LEU A 30 -12.38 -27.23 18.29
N THR A 31 -12.03 -28.44 17.86
CA THR A 31 -10.63 -28.81 17.62
C THR A 31 -10.21 -28.39 16.22
N LYS A 32 -8.95 -27.95 16.05
CA LYS A 32 -8.36 -27.73 14.72
C LYS A 32 -8.44 -29.04 13.93
N ASP A 33 -9.07 -28.99 12.77
CA ASP A 33 -8.93 -30.05 11.79
C ASP A 33 -7.46 -30.06 11.33
N ASP A 34 -6.77 -31.19 11.44
CA ASP A 34 -5.37 -31.40 11.02
C ASP A 34 -5.19 -31.35 9.49
N GLY A 35 -6.06 -30.60 8.80
CA GLY A 35 -6.02 -30.37 7.36
C GLY A 35 -4.79 -29.60 6.91
N VAL A 36 -4.41 -29.81 5.68
CA VAL A 36 -3.32 -29.14 4.97
C VAL A 36 -3.24 -27.67 5.38
N GLN A 37 -2.06 -27.23 5.80
CA GLN A 37 -1.81 -25.84 6.19
C GLN A 37 -2.07 -24.94 4.99
N ALA A 38 -3.17 -24.22 5.01
CA ALA A 38 -3.60 -23.32 3.95
C ALA A 38 -3.48 -21.88 4.43
N PHE A 39 -2.91 -21.04 3.59
CA PHE A 39 -2.73 -19.61 3.84
C PHE A 39 -3.78 -18.82 3.07
N SER A 40 -4.41 -17.84 3.69
CA SER A 40 -5.53 -17.15 3.08
C SER A 40 -5.36 -15.64 3.04
N ILE A 41 -5.92 -15.03 1.99
CA ILE A 41 -6.09 -13.60 1.83
C ILE A 41 -7.58 -13.32 1.75
N ALA A 42 -8.09 -12.47 2.62
CA ALA A 42 -9.40 -11.88 2.47
C ALA A 42 -9.28 -10.60 1.63
N ALA A 43 -10.18 -10.40 0.69
CA ALA A 43 -10.20 -9.25 -0.18
C ALA A 43 -11.57 -8.60 -0.24
N LYS A 44 -11.62 -7.25 -0.21
CA LYS A 44 -12.81 -6.43 -0.42
C LYS A 44 -12.66 -5.68 -1.73
N PHE A 45 -13.64 -5.84 -2.61
CA PHE A 45 -13.71 -5.16 -3.90
C PHE A 45 -14.57 -3.90 -3.75
N PHE A 46 -13.98 -2.72 -3.97
CA PHE A 46 -14.67 -1.44 -3.85
C PHE A 46 -15.40 -1.07 -5.16
N THR A 47 -16.32 -1.92 -5.56
CA THR A 47 -17.17 -1.74 -6.75
C THR A 47 -18.63 -2.01 -6.39
N LYS A 48 -19.56 -1.36 -7.08
CA LYS A 48 -21.00 -1.66 -7.01
C LYS A 48 -21.44 -2.72 -8.03
N ARG A 49 -20.55 -3.14 -8.93
CA ARG A 49 -20.86 -4.15 -9.94
C ARG A 49 -20.89 -5.55 -9.32
N ALA A 50 -21.77 -6.41 -9.82
CA ALA A 50 -21.77 -7.81 -9.42
C ALA A 50 -20.42 -8.47 -9.73
N LEU A 51 -19.89 -9.22 -8.77
CA LEU A 51 -18.64 -9.96 -8.92
C LEU A 51 -18.88 -11.34 -9.49
N SER A 52 -18.12 -11.69 -10.52
CA SER A 52 -18.04 -13.06 -11.03
C SER A 52 -16.73 -13.68 -10.59
N ILE A 53 -16.80 -14.81 -9.89
CA ILE A 53 -15.63 -15.56 -9.43
C ILE A 53 -14.75 -16.01 -10.59
N ASP A 54 -15.35 -16.42 -11.72
CA ASP A 54 -14.62 -16.83 -12.91
C ASP A 54 -13.82 -15.68 -13.53
N VAL A 55 -14.40 -14.46 -13.54
CA VAL A 55 -13.70 -13.28 -14.05
C VAL A 55 -12.58 -12.86 -13.10
N ILE A 56 -12.80 -12.96 -11.79
CA ILE A 56 -11.76 -12.72 -10.77
C ILE A 56 -10.61 -13.71 -10.98
N ALA A 57 -10.89 -15.00 -11.11
CA ALA A 57 -9.89 -16.02 -11.37
C ALA A 57 -9.08 -15.72 -12.62
N LYS A 58 -9.75 -15.46 -13.75
CA LYS A 58 -9.10 -15.13 -15.04
C LYS A 58 -8.21 -13.88 -14.93
N THR A 59 -8.62 -12.89 -14.13
CA THR A 59 -7.87 -11.65 -13.96
C THR A 59 -6.61 -11.87 -13.12
N PHE A 60 -6.72 -12.53 -11.97
CA PHE A 60 -5.62 -12.62 -11.02
C PHE A 60 -4.64 -13.76 -11.29
N THR A 61 -5.05 -14.83 -11.97
CA THR A 61 -4.16 -15.95 -12.31
C THR A 61 -2.89 -15.50 -13.06
N PRO A 62 -2.94 -14.73 -14.15
CA PRO A 62 -1.75 -14.29 -14.85
C PRO A 62 -0.96 -13.23 -14.08
N LEU A 63 -1.61 -12.47 -13.18
CA LEU A 63 -0.97 -11.42 -12.39
C LEU A 63 -0.19 -12.00 -11.21
N TRP A 64 -0.78 -12.95 -10.50
CA TRP A 64 -0.18 -13.51 -9.29
C TRP A 64 0.80 -14.65 -9.57
N ARG A 65 0.60 -15.40 -10.65
CA ARG A 65 1.48 -16.51 -11.06
C ARG A 65 1.83 -17.42 -9.90
N SER A 66 0.80 -17.77 -9.10
CA SER A 66 0.98 -18.67 -7.96
C SER A 66 1.44 -20.05 -8.44
N ARG A 67 2.40 -20.64 -7.74
CA ARG A 67 3.02 -21.92 -8.13
C ARG A 67 1.99 -23.06 -8.22
N ASN A 68 1.15 -23.18 -7.21
CA ASN A 68 0.15 -24.26 -7.09
C ASN A 68 -1.28 -23.78 -7.40
N GLY A 69 -1.42 -22.53 -7.90
CA GLY A 69 -2.72 -21.90 -8.05
C GLY A 69 -3.33 -21.48 -6.71
N PHE A 70 -4.63 -21.21 -6.70
CA PHE A 70 -5.35 -20.78 -5.50
C PHE A 70 -6.84 -21.13 -5.63
N LYS A 71 -7.50 -21.24 -4.49
CA LYS A 71 -8.96 -21.43 -4.40
C LYS A 71 -9.62 -20.09 -4.13
N ILE A 72 -10.82 -19.87 -4.68
CA ILE A 72 -11.60 -18.65 -4.51
C ILE A 72 -12.95 -19.02 -3.90
N LYS A 73 -13.33 -18.31 -2.82
CA LYS A 73 -14.65 -18.45 -2.19
C LYS A 73 -15.29 -17.07 -2.06
N SER A 74 -16.50 -16.91 -2.58
CA SER A 74 -17.29 -15.69 -2.31
C SER A 74 -17.80 -15.70 -0.87
N LEU A 75 -17.69 -14.55 -0.21
CA LEU A 75 -18.14 -14.34 1.16
C LEU A 75 -19.36 -13.41 1.25
N GLY A 76 -19.89 -12.95 0.09
CA GLY A 76 -20.90 -11.90 0.04
C GLY A 76 -20.32 -10.49 0.18
N ASP A 77 -21.15 -9.46 0.07
CA ASP A 77 -20.78 -8.03 0.24
C ASP A 77 -19.48 -7.62 -0.50
N HIS A 78 -19.26 -8.12 -1.71
CA HIS A 78 -18.04 -7.89 -2.48
C HIS A 78 -16.76 -8.34 -1.77
N LYS A 79 -16.87 -9.29 -0.84
CA LYS A 79 -15.75 -9.93 -0.15
C LYS A 79 -15.47 -11.30 -0.75
N VAL A 80 -14.20 -11.62 -0.89
CA VAL A 80 -13.70 -12.87 -1.47
C VAL A 80 -12.56 -13.39 -0.62
N LEU A 81 -12.54 -14.71 -0.39
CA LEU A 81 -11.42 -15.40 0.25
C LEU A 81 -10.61 -16.13 -0.81
N PHE A 82 -9.32 -15.84 -0.87
CA PHE A 82 -8.34 -16.55 -1.66
C PHE A 82 -7.53 -17.48 -0.74
N THR A 83 -7.41 -18.75 -1.09
CA THR A 83 -6.68 -19.74 -0.30
C THR A 83 -5.54 -20.33 -1.12
N PHE A 84 -4.35 -20.32 -0.56
CA PHE A 84 -3.08 -20.76 -1.16
C PHE A 84 -2.46 -21.88 -0.33
N ASP A 85 -1.70 -22.73 -0.99
CA ASP A 85 -0.92 -23.78 -0.33
C ASP A 85 0.50 -23.30 0.07
N ASP A 86 0.97 -22.17 -0.52
CA ASP A 86 2.29 -21.58 -0.27
C ASP A 86 2.17 -20.20 0.41
N LYS A 87 2.79 -20.08 1.59
CA LYS A 87 2.88 -18.81 2.32
C LYS A 87 3.60 -17.72 1.53
N ASN A 88 4.64 -18.09 0.77
CA ASN A 88 5.41 -17.13 -0.01
C ASN A 88 4.57 -16.44 -1.10
N ASP A 89 3.60 -17.17 -1.67
CA ASP A 89 2.67 -16.56 -2.63
C ASP A 89 1.81 -15.50 -1.95
N VAL A 90 1.28 -15.77 -0.76
CA VAL A 90 0.51 -14.80 0.03
C VAL A 90 1.34 -13.57 0.38
N ASP A 91 2.56 -13.77 0.89
CA ASP A 91 3.46 -12.67 1.24
C ASP A 91 3.78 -11.80 0.03
N ARG A 92 4.09 -12.42 -1.11
CA ARG A 92 4.39 -11.72 -2.37
C ARG A 92 3.19 -10.93 -2.89
N ILE A 93 1.99 -11.48 -2.83
CA ILE A 93 0.77 -10.83 -3.28
C ILE A 93 0.47 -9.59 -2.44
N LEU A 94 0.51 -9.71 -1.10
CA LEU A 94 0.29 -8.60 -0.18
C LEU A 94 1.37 -7.52 -0.32
N MET A 95 2.64 -7.92 -0.51
CA MET A 95 3.71 -6.97 -0.77
C MET A 95 3.56 -6.24 -2.11
N SER A 96 2.82 -6.79 -3.05
CA SER A 96 2.65 -6.24 -4.40
C SER A 96 1.47 -5.29 -4.55
N GLU A 97 0.81 -4.91 -3.45
CA GLU A 97 -0.24 -3.90 -3.47
C GLU A 97 0.23 -2.56 -4.08
N PRO A 98 -0.72 -1.76 -4.63
CA PRO A 98 -2.17 -1.94 -4.64
C PRO A 98 -2.62 -2.91 -5.74
N TRP A 99 -3.74 -3.57 -5.47
CA TRP A 99 -4.45 -4.37 -6.46
C TRP A 99 -5.72 -3.67 -6.92
N SER A 100 -6.07 -3.87 -8.17
CA SER A 100 -7.30 -3.34 -8.73
C SER A 100 -8.01 -4.39 -9.60
N PHE A 101 -9.33 -4.33 -9.61
CA PHE A 101 -10.19 -5.11 -10.47
C PHE A 101 -11.15 -4.17 -11.19
N ASP A 102 -11.19 -4.22 -12.52
CA ASP A 102 -11.94 -3.26 -13.35
C ASP A 102 -11.65 -1.79 -12.93
N LYS A 103 -10.38 -1.48 -12.67
CA LYS A 103 -9.88 -0.19 -12.15
C LYS A 103 -10.34 0.18 -10.74
N HIS A 104 -11.21 -0.59 -10.08
CA HIS A 104 -11.60 -0.37 -8.71
C HIS A 104 -10.59 -0.98 -7.75
N LEU A 105 -10.38 -0.34 -6.60
CA LEU A 105 -9.48 -0.85 -5.56
C LEU A 105 -9.96 -2.21 -5.06
N VAL A 106 -9.00 -3.09 -4.82
CA VAL A 106 -9.18 -4.34 -4.08
C VAL A 106 -8.29 -4.27 -2.86
N ALA A 107 -8.86 -4.00 -1.71
CA ALA A 107 -8.13 -4.07 -0.45
C ALA A 107 -7.99 -5.52 -0.01
N MET A 108 -6.80 -5.87 0.47
CA MET A 108 -6.45 -7.24 0.82
C MET A 108 -5.85 -7.29 2.21
N GLU A 109 -6.23 -8.30 2.97
CA GLU A 109 -5.67 -8.56 4.30
C GLU A 109 -5.35 -10.04 4.44
N ARG A 110 -4.31 -10.33 5.19
CA ARG A 110 -4.03 -11.71 5.60
C ARG A 110 -5.18 -12.20 6.47
N TYR A 111 -5.76 -13.31 6.09
CA TYR A 111 -6.83 -13.91 6.86
C TYR A 111 -6.31 -15.06 7.72
N GLU A 112 -6.46 -14.89 9.02
CA GLU A 112 -6.23 -15.94 9.99
C GLU A 112 -7.54 -16.66 10.29
N LYS A 113 -7.55 -17.98 10.20
CA LYS A 113 -8.77 -18.80 10.28
C LYS A 113 -9.55 -18.63 11.60
N GLU A 114 -8.92 -18.08 12.60
CA GLU A 114 -9.50 -17.85 13.93
C GLU A 114 -10.32 -16.56 14.01
N THR A 115 -10.09 -15.62 13.08
CA THR A 115 -10.82 -14.34 13.06
C THR A 115 -12.17 -14.51 12.38
N PRO A 116 -13.29 -14.13 13.03
CA PRO A 116 -14.58 -14.13 12.37
C PRO A 116 -14.62 -13.21 11.16
N LEU A 117 -15.29 -13.64 10.08
CA LEU A 117 -15.32 -12.88 8.81
C LEU A 117 -15.94 -11.48 8.94
N HIS A 118 -16.82 -11.26 9.90
CA HIS A 118 -17.46 -9.96 10.14
C HIS A 118 -16.54 -8.96 10.85
N GLU A 119 -15.49 -9.43 11.51
CA GLU A 119 -14.49 -8.59 12.17
C GLU A 119 -13.41 -8.09 11.21
N LEU A 120 -13.35 -8.61 9.97
CA LEU A 120 -12.39 -8.17 8.97
C LEU A 120 -12.67 -6.71 8.56
N LYS A 121 -11.71 -5.86 8.86
CA LYS A 121 -11.74 -4.43 8.55
C LYS A 121 -10.75 -4.15 7.42
N PHE A 122 -11.27 -3.77 6.27
CA PHE A 122 -10.45 -3.37 5.11
C PHE A 122 -10.27 -1.85 5.15
N GLU A 123 -9.46 -1.38 6.10
CA GLU A 123 -9.28 0.06 6.36
C GLU A 123 -8.04 0.63 5.68
N LYS A 124 -7.03 -0.21 5.43
CA LYS A 124 -5.75 0.23 4.88
C LYS A 124 -5.43 -0.45 3.55
N THR A 125 -4.64 0.22 2.73
CA THR A 125 -4.02 -0.34 1.52
C THR A 125 -2.64 0.27 1.33
N SER A 126 -1.72 -0.45 0.68
CA SER A 126 -0.37 0.05 0.45
C SER A 126 -0.23 0.63 -0.95
N LEU A 127 0.33 1.84 -1.05
CA LEU A 127 0.62 2.51 -2.32
C LEU A 127 2.08 2.94 -2.39
N TRP A 128 2.66 2.90 -3.59
CA TRP A 128 3.89 3.59 -3.88
C TRP A 128 3.57 5.05 -4.19
N VAL A 129 4.25 5.97 -3.52
CA VAL A 129 4.10 7.41 -3.68
C VAL A 129 5.40 7.99 -4.21
N GLN A 130 5.33 8.66 -5.35
CA GLN A 130 6.41 9.45 -5.92
C GLN A 130 6.32 10.88 -5.37
N ILE A 131 7.44 11.41 -4.93
CA ILE A 131 7.56 12.72 -4.33
C ILE A 131 8.21 13.65 -5.35
N HIS A 132 7.49 14.70 -5.74
CA HIS A 132 7.89 15.63 -6.79
C HIS A 132 8.02 17.06 -6.25
N GLY A 133 8.97 17.81 -6.79
CA GLY A 133 9.15 19.22 -6.44
C GLY A 133 10.10 19.48 -5.28
N ILE A 134 10.76 18.47 -4.73
CA ILE A 134 11.84 18.66 -3.76
C ILE A 134 13.10 19.15 -4.49
N PRO A 135 13.75 20.22 -4.04
CA PRO A 135 15.04 20.62 -4.59
C PRO A 135 16.10 19.53 -4.40
N LEU A 136 16.96 19.33 -5.41
CA LEU A 136 17.94 18.24 -5.45
C LEU A 136 18.79 18.10 -4.18
N ARG A 137 19.14 19.23 -3.56
CA ARG A 137 19.89 19.26 -2.29
C ARG A 137 19.22 18.48 -1.16
N TYR A 138 17.88 18.42 -1.15
CA TYR A 138 17.08 17.77 -0.13
C TYR A 138 16.53 16.41 -0.57
N MET A 139 16.89 15.93 -1.77
CA MET A 139 16.44 14.64 -2.30
C MET A 139 17.23 13.49 -1.65
N THR A 140 16.89 13.19 -0.39
CA THR A 140 17.41 12.03 0.35
C THR A 140 16.26 11.20 0.87
N VAL A 141 16.49 9.90 1.03
CA VAL A 141 15.46 8.97 1.55
C VAL A 141 14.94 9.44 2.90
N ALA A 142 15.83 9.89 3.81
CA ALA A 142 15.44 10.37 5.14
C ALA A 142 14.51 11.59 5.10
N VAL A 143 14.74 12.55 4.17
CA VAL A 143 13.86 13.71 4.01
C VAL A 143 12.50 13.29 3.47
N VAL A 144 12.50 12.36 2.51
CA VAL A 144 11.26 11.87 1.91
C VAL A 144 10.45 11.03 2.89
N GLU A 145 11.09 10.21 3.74
CA GLU A 145 10.44 9.50 4.84
C GLU A 145 9.73 10.48 5.78
N LYS A 146 10.45 11.50 6.26
CA LYS A 146 9.87 12.54 7.12
C LYS A 146 8.66 13.27 6.49
N ILE A 147 8.70 13.51 5.18
CA ILE A 147 7.56 14.11 4.47
C ILE A 147 6.40 13.13 4.37
N CYS A 148 6.67 11.85 4.13
CA CYS A 148 5.64 10.82 4.00
C CYS A 148 4.99 10.44 5.33
N GLU A 149 5.69 10.54 6.45
CA GLU A 149 5.13 10.33 7.81
C GLU A 149 3.93 11.23 8.10
N VAL A 150 3.86 12.41 7.45
CA VAL A 150 2.70 13.31 7.55
C VAL A 150 1.45 12.73 6.89
N ILE A 151 1.62 11.84 5.89
CA ILE A 151 0.50 11.29 5.13
C ILE A 151 -0.01 10.01 5.79
N SER A 152 0.91 9.15 6.21
CA SER A 152 0.59 7.82 6.73
C SER A 152 1.85 7.09 7.20
N ASP A 153 1.67 5.88 7.73
CA ASP A 153 2.76 4.99 8.12
C ASP A 153 3.65 4.63 6.91
N VAL A 154 4.92 4.97 7.00
CA VAL A 154 5.91 4.60 5.98
C VAL A 154 6.28 3.13 6.15
N LEU A 155 6.17 2.37 5.08
CA LEU A 155 6.59 0.97 5.04
C LEU A 155 8.08 0.90 4.70
N HIS A 156 8.88 0.37 5.61
CA HIS A 156 10.32 0.24 5.40
C HIS A 156 10.66 -0.56 4.15
N LEU A 157 11.49 0.02 3.30
CA LEU A 157 11.98 -0.64 2.08
C LEU A 157 13.01 -1.71 2.44
N LYS A 158 12.97 -2.83 1.74
CA LYS A 158 14.00 -3.88 1.86
C LYS A 158 15.34 -3.41 1.28
N ASP A 159 15.32 -2.65 0.21
CA ASP A 159 16.49 -2.05 -0.42
C ASP A 159 16.22 -0.53 -0.64
N PRO A 160 17.01 0.36 -0.05
CA PRO A 160 16.91 1.81 -0.29
C PRO A 160 17.04 2.20 -1.77
N LYS A 161 17.66 1.36 -2.60
CA LYS A 161 17.75 1.60 -4.04
C LYS A 161 16.42 1.56 -4.75
N ASP A 162 15.43 0.86 -4.20
CA ASP A 162 14.08 0.82 -4.74
C ASP A 162 13.36 2.18 -4.65
N ALA A 163 13.87 3.10 -3.82
CA ALA A 163 13.34 4.44 -3.66
C ALA A 163 13.83 5.41 -4.75
N ASP A 164 14.97 5.14 -5.39
CA ASP A 164 15.66 6.13 -6.22
C ASP A 164 15.36 5.96 -7.71
N GLY A 165 14.69 6.96 -8.28
CA GLY A 165 14.45 7.13 -9.71
C GLY A 165 15.27 8.25 -10.35
N GLY A 166 16.37 8.67 -9.71
CA GLY A 166 17.25 9.74 -10.17
C GLY A 166 16.67 11.13 -9.92
N SER A 167 15.66 11.53 -10.67
CA SER A 167 15.00 12.85 -10.52
C SER A 167 13.80 12.81 -9.58
N VAL A 168 13.38 11.66 -9.10
CA VAL A 168 12.20 11.45 -8.25
C VAL A 168 12.50 10.34 -7.25
N LEU A 169 12.16 10.57 -6.00
CA LEU A 169 12.17 9.53 -4.98
C LEU A 169 10.75 9.00 -4.78
N ARG A 170 10.65 7.72 -4.41
CA ARG A 170 9.37 7.08 -4.07
C ARG A 170 9.49 6.28 -2.78
N LEU A 171 8.40 6.22 -2.05
CA LEU A 171 8.27 5.36 -0.87
C LEU A 171 6.96 4.57 -0.94
N LYS A 172 6.95 3.44 -0.26
CA LYS A 172 5.74 2.66 -0.05
C LYS A 172 5.12 3.07 1.27
N ILE A 173 3.86 3.47 1.26
CA ILE A 173 3.13 3.91 2.44
C ILE A 173 1.85 3.10 2.60
N SER A 174 1.39 2.98 3.85
CA SER A 174 0.10 2.37 4.19
C SER A 174 -0.94 3.47 4.35
N ILE A 175 -1.92 3.53 3.47
CA ILE A 175 -2.94 4.59 3.42
C ILE A 175 -4.21 4.12 4.10
N ASP A 176 -4.77 4.98 4.95
CA ASP A 176 -6.11 4.84 5.48
C ASP A 176 -7.13 5.22 4.39
N MET A 177 -7.98 4.26 4.01
CA MET A 177 -8.96 4.44 2.94
C MET A 177 -10.19 5.24 3.37
N SER A 178 -10.36 5.51 4.67
CA SER A 178 -11.40 6.39 5.18
C SER A 178 -11.08 7.87 4.97
N LEU A 179 -9.84 8.19 4.59
CA LEU A 179 -9.35 9.55 4.36
C LEU A 179 -9.15 9.83 2.87
N PRO A 180 -9.30 11.11 2.44
CA PRO A 180 -8.93 11.52 1.10
C PRO A 180 -7.42 11.36 0.87
N LEU A 181 -7.02 11.04 -0.37
CA LEU A 181 -5.60 11.03 -0.73
C LEU A 181 -4.96 12.41 -0.56
N CYS A 182 -3.78 12.46 0.04
CA CYS A 182 -3.02 13.69 0.15
C CYS A 182 -2.44 14.08 -1.22
N ARG A 183 -2.64 15.33 -1.65
CA ARG A 183 -2.18 15.85 -2.96
C ARG A 183 -0.75 16.34 -2.93
N GLY A 184 -0.25 16.69 -1.76
CA GLY A 184 1.08 17.24 -1.55
C GLY A 184 1.18 17.92 -0.20
N TRP A 185 2.37 18.45 0.09
CA TRP A 185 2.67 19.12 1.35
C TRP A 185 3.47 20.39 1.13
N LEU A 186 3.20 21.41 1.93
CA LEU A 186 3.98 22.66 1.90
C LEU A 186 5.17 22.48 2.85
N VAL A 187 6.38 22.48 2.28
CA VAL A 187 7.63 22.28 3.04
C VAL A 187 8.37 23.60 3.12
N THR A 188 8.80 24.00 4.32
CA THR A 188 9.66 25.17 4.51
C THR A 188 11.12 24.72 4.50
N LEU A 189 11.93 25.35 3.64
CA LEU A 189 13.37 25.11 3.51
C LEU A 189 14.15 25.95 4.54
N GLU A 190 15.46 25.67 4.68
CA GLU A 190 16.35 26.36 5.63
C GLU A 190 16.40 27.89 5.49
N ASN A 191 16.07 28.41 4.32
CA ASN A 191 16.02 29.86 4.02
C ASN A 191 14.61 30.46 4.12
N ASP A 192 13.73 29.85 4.89
CA ASP A 192 12.31 30.20 5.05
C ASP A 192 11.50 30.18 3.75
N LYS A 193 12.07 29.66 2.67
CA LYS A 193 11.36 29.51 1.41
C LYS A 193 10.41 28.32 1.49
N GLN A 194 9.14 28.58 1.18
CA GLN A 194 8.12 27.53 1.09
C GLN A 194 8.09 26.93 -0.31
N VAL A 195 8.03 25.60 -0.38
CA VAL A 195 7.96 24.83 -1.61
C VAL A 195 6.82 23.83 -1.50
N TRP A 196 5.98 23.77 -2.52
CA TRP A 196 4.95 22.75 -2.64
C TRP A 196 5.57 21.45 -3.14
N VAL A 197 5.51 20.39 -2.33
CA VAL A 197 5.92 19.05 -2.68
C VAL A 197 4.69 18.26 -3.08
N SER A 198 4.63 17.79 -4.32
CA SER A 198 3.48 17.09 -4.87
C SER A 198 3.64 15.58 -4.71
N PHE A 199 2.55 14.91 -4.34
CA PHE A 199 2.47 13.46 -4.26
C PHE A 199 1.78 12.88 -5.48
N LYS A 200 2.38 11.84 -6.07
CA LYS A 200 1.78 11.07 -7.16
C LYS A 200 1.83 9.60 -6.82
N TYR A 201 0.74 8.91 -7.06
CA TYR A 201 0.53 7.54 -6.63
C TYR A 201 0.66 6.56 -7.81
N GLU A 202 1.50 5.55 -7.66
CA GLU A 202 1.71 4.53 -8.70
C GLU A 202 0.55 3.54 -8.73
N ARG A 203 0.20 3.06 -9.93
CA ARG A 203 -0.89 2.12 -10.18
C ARG A 203 -2.21 2.50 -9.48
N LEU A 204 -2.43 3.82 -9.32
CA LEU A 204 -3.59 4.37 -8.63
C LEU A 204 -4.88 3.82 -9.23
N PRO A 205 -5.75 3.14 -8.45
CA PRO A 205 -7.07 2.72 -8.88
C PRO A 205 -7.99 3.90 -9.23
N ASN A 206 -9.26 3.65 -9.45
CA ASN A 206 -10.24 4.72 -9.55
C ASN A 206 -10.25 5.53 -8.26
N LEU A 207 -10.18 6.83 -8.42
CA LEU A 207 -10.22 7.84 -7.36
C LEU A 207 -11.45 8.70 -7.60
N CYS A 208 -12.20 9.00 -6.57
CA CYS A 208 -13.24 10.00 -6.65
C CYS A 208 -12.61 11.39 -6.75
N TYR A 209 -12.89 12.12 -7.85
CA TYR A 209 -12.31 13.44 -8.06
C TYR A 209 -13.00 14.55 -7.26
N TRP A 210 -14.16 14.25 -6.65
CA TRP A 210 -14.83 15.17 -5.75
C TRP A 210 -14.24 15.15 -4.33
N CYS A 211 -14.17 13.97 -3.72
CA CYS A 211 -13.78 13.82 -2.32
C CYS A 211 -12.41 13.19 -2.08
N GLY A 212 -11.73 12.66 -3.12
CA GLY A 212 -10.39 12.10 -2.99
C GLY A 212 -10.29 10.69 -2.40
N HIS A 213 -11.41 9.98 -2.23
CA HIS A 213 -11.40 8.62 -1.71
C HIS A 213 -11.24 7.56 -2.81
N LEU A 214 -10.66 6.41 -2.45
CA LEU A 214 -10.46 5.25 -3.32
C LEU A 214 -11.62 4.26 -3.29
N THR A 215 -12.59 4.46 -2.41
CA THR A 215 -13.66 3.51 -2.12
C THR A 215 -14.84 3.57 -3.09
N HIS A 216 -14.93 4.62 -3.89
CA HIS A 216 -16.02 4.84 -4.84
C HIS A 216 -15.57 5.69 -6.04
N VAL A 217 -16.41 5.81 -7.05
CA VAL A 217 -16.20 6.66 -8.22
C VAL A 217 -17.03 7.95 -8.12
N ASP A 218 -16.74 8.94 -8.96
CA ASP A 218 -17.37 10.27 -8.97
C ASP A 218 -18.90 10.24 -8.87
N LYS A 219 -19.55 9.38 -9.65
CA LYS A 219 -21.02 9.26 -9.72
C LYS A 219 -21.66 8.69 -8.45
N ASP A 220 -20.87 8.00 -7.61
CA ASP A 220 -21.32 7.36 -6.38
C ASP A 220 -20.95 8.20 -5.14
N CYS A 221 -20.37 9.38 -5.35
CA CYS A 221 -19.92 10.29 -4.29
C CYS A 221 -21.11 11.02 -3.67
N ALA A 222 -21.19 11.04 -2.34
CA ALA A 222 -22.23 11.76 -1.62
C ALA A 222 -22.24 13.24 -1.99
N ILE A 223 -21.07 13.89 -2.07
CA ILE A 223 -20.92 15.30 -2.47
C ILE A 223 -21.55 15.56 -3.85
N TRP A 224 -21.32 14.64 -4.80
CA TRP A 224 -21.92 14.76 -6.13
C TRP A 224 -23.43 14.54 -6.12
N ILE A 225 -23.90 13.53 -5.40
CA ILE A 225 -25.32 13.18 -5.32
C ILE A 225 -26.11 14.31 -4.64
N GLU A 226 -25.60 14.83 -3.53
CA GLU A 226 -26.22 15.93 -2.77
C GLU A 226 -26.24 17.26 -3.53
N SER A 227 -25.31 17.44 -4.47
CA SER A 227 -25.27 18.64 -5.32
C SER A 227 -26.37 18.71 -6.37
N GLU A 228 -27.09 17.61 -6.61
CA GLU A 228 -28.14 17.51 -7.64
C GLU A 228 -27.67 17.98 -9.04
N GLY A 229 -26.37 17.81 -9.34
CA GLY A 229 -25.78 18.21 -10.62
C GLY A 229 -25.40 19.70 -10.72
N THR A 230 -25.41 20.43 -9.63
CA THR A 230 -25.01 21.85 -9.60
C THR A 230 -23.49 22.04 -9.67
N LEU A 231 -22.70 21.03 -9.25
CA LEU A 231 -21.24 21.09 -9.26
C LEU A 231 -20.69 21.05 -10.68
N ARG A 232 -19.69 21.89 -10.93
CA ARG A 232 -18.97 21.94 -12.20
C ARG A 232 -17.69 21.12 -12.14
N THR A 233 -17.23 20.64 -13.29
CA THR A 233 -16.02 19.81 -13.38
C THR A 233 -14.73 20.54 -12.98
N ASP A 234 -14.70 21.87 -13.09
CA ASP A 234 -13.59 22.72 -12.65
C ASP A 234 -13.51 22.87 -11.11
N GLU A 235 -14.57 22.52 -10.39
CA GLU A 235 -14.60 22.52 -8.92
C GLU A 235 -14.04 21.24 -8.29
N ARG A 236 -13.64 20.28 -9.12
CA ARG A 236 -12.99 19.04 -8.63
C ARG A 236 -11.68 19.35 -7.95
N GLN A 237 -11.55 18.90 -6.71
CA GLN A 237 -10.34 19.09 -5.93
C GLN A 237 -9.24 18.06 -6.27
N PHE A 238 -9.60 16.94 -6.87
CA PHE A 238 -8.70 15.84 -7.22
C PHE A 238 -8.79 15.58 -8.73
N GLY A 239 -7.79 14.87 -9.26
CA GLY A 239 -7.76 14.63 -10.69
C GLY A 239 -6.65 13.68 -11.15
N PRO A 240 -6.50 13.54 -12.48
CA PRO A 240 -5.49 12.64 -13.06
C PRO A 240 -4.05 13.00 -12.70
N SER A 241 -3.77 14.22 -12.25
CA SER A 241 -2.45 14.69 -11.82
C SER A 241 -1.87 13.90 -10.65
N LEU A 242 -2.72 13.23 -9.87
CA LEU A 242 -2.31 12.33 -8.78
C LEU A 242 -1.78 10.98 -9.26
N ARG A 243 -1.96 10.63 -10.53
CA ARG A 243 -1.39 9.41 -11.10
C ARG A 243 0.07 9.62 -11.40
N ALA A 244 0.91 8.76 -10.82
CA ALA A 244 2.34 8.78 -11.10
C ALA A 244 2.62 8.32 -12.53
N PRO A 245 3.64 8.90 -13.20
CA PRO A 245 4.22 8.30 -14.38
C PRO A 245 4.90 6.96 -14.03
N ALA A 246 5.24 6.19 -15.07
CA ALA A 246 5.99 4.96 -14.86
C ALA A 246 7.33 5.27 -14.16
N PHE A 247 7.59 4.57 -13.06
CA PHE A 247 8.83 4.72 -12.33
C PHE A 247 9.93 3.90 -13.00
N VAL A 248 11.07 4.53 -13.23
CA VAL A 248 12.28 3.89 -13.79
C VAL A 248 13.36 3.99 -12.74
N LEU A 249 13.89 2.84 -12.31
CA LEU A 249 15.02 2.77 -11.38
C LEU A 249 16.26 3.42 -12.02
N SER A 250 16.91 4.28 -11.25
CA SER A 250 18.19 4.85 -11.65
C SER A 250 19.27 3.76 -11.78
N ARG A 251 19.93 3.71 -12.94
CA ARG A 251 20.95 2.68 -13.25
C ARG A 251 22.40 3.14 -13.09
N LYS A 252 22.75 4.02 -12.22
CA LYS A 252 24.07 4.67 -12.03
C LYS A 252 24.09 6.10 -12.56
N ASP A 253 23.47 6.98 -11.83
CA ASP A 253 23.45 8.39 -12.22
C ASP A 253 24.65 9.17 -11.67
N VAL A 254 25.50 8.52 -10.87
CA VAL A 254 26.72 9.14 -10.33
C VAL A 254 27.94 8.40 -10.82
N ILE A 255 28.74 9.06 -11.66
CA ILE A 255 30.08 8.63 -12.04
C ILE A 255 31.06 9.47 -11.23
N MET A 256 31.81 8.81 -10.36
CA MET A 256 32.94 9.47 -9.68
C MET A 256 34.12 9.56 -10.65
N VAL A 257 34.43 10.78 -11.10
CA VAL A 257 35.58 11.05 -11.88
C VAL A 257 36.76 11.35 -10.92
N PRO A 258 37.84 10.53 -10.92
CA PRO A 258 38.97 10.79 -10.05
C PRO A 258 39.64 12.10 -10.46
N GLY A 259 40.22 12.82 -9.48
CA GLY A 259 40.92 14.06 -9.75
C GLY A 259 42.11 13.83 -10.66
N PHE A 260 42.37 14.75 -11.58
CA PHE A 260 43.45 14.65 -12.59
C PHE A 260 44.85 14.31 -12.00
N TYR A 261 45.12 14.71 -10.77
CA TYR A 261 46.39 14.48 -10.09
C TYR A 261 46.42 13.19 -9.25
N THR A 262 45.33 12.50 -9.05
CA THR A 262 45.28 11.26 -8.24
C THR A 262 45.96 10.09 -8.94
N ASP A 263 45.93 10.05 -10.27
CA ASP A 263 46.58 8.98 -11.05
C ASP A 263 48.12 9.16 -11.16
N LYS A 264 48.61 10.41 -11.05
CA LYS A 264 50.07 10.69 -11.05
C LYS A 264 50.76 10.26 -9.75
N LYS A 265 50.06 10.13 -8.64
CA LYS A 265 50.63 9.64 -7.38
C LYS A 265 50.81 8.12 -7.33
N LYS A 266 50.17 7.37 -8.23
CA LYS A 266 50.29 5.90 -8.31
C LYS A 266 51.43 5.44 -9.25
N ALA A 267 51.91 6.30 -10.13
CA ALA A 267 53.12 6.05 -10.94
C ALA A 267 54.34 6.50 -10.11
N GLY A 268 54.77 5.64 -9.19
CA GLY A 268 56.06 5.82 -8.51
C GLY A 268 57.24 5.85 -9.54
N PRO A 269 58.37 6.50 -9.20
CA PRO A 269 59.49 6.63 -10.14
C PRO A 269 60.00 5.23 -10.52
N SER A 270 59.95 4.91 -11.80
CA SER A 270 60.62 3.74 -12.36
C SER A 270 62.12 3.91 -12.17
N ASN A 271 62.73 3.10 -11.33
CA ASN A 271 64.18 3.04 -11.17
C ASN A 271 64.85 2.65 -12.51
N PRO A 272 65.74 3.44 -13.02
CA PRO A 272 66.50 3.02 -14.18
C PRO A 272 67.49 1.94 -13.76
N SER A 273 67.31 0.72 -14.23
CA SER A 273 68.26 -0.38 -14.06
C SER A 273 69.61 -0.04 -14.74
N HIS A 274 70.61 0.17 -13.91
CA HIS A 274 71.99 0.17 -14.35
C HIS A 274 72.32 -1.17 -15.04
N LYS A 275 72.48 -1.15 -16.35
CA LYS A 275 73.23 -2.18 -17.06
C LYS A 275 74.72 -1.93 -16.82
N ALA A 276 75.35 -2.75 -15.98
CA ALA A 276 76.82 -2.85 -15.93
C ALA A 276 77.31 -3.56 -17.21
N MET A 277 78.24 -2.90 -17.94
CA MET A 277 79.07 -3.52 -18.95
C MET A 277 80.26 -4.19 -18.25
N ALA A 278 80.43 -5.46 -18.55
CA ALA A 278 81.77 -6.15 -18.58
C ALA A 278 81.77 -7.14 -19.72
#